data_5bc5ce8effda592ab8813890ea4590c6
#
_entry.id   5bc5ce8effda592ab8813890ea4590c6
#
_cell.length_a   1.000
_cell.length_b   1.000
_cell.length_c   1.000
_cell.angle_alpha   90.00
_cell.angle_beta   90.00
_cell.angle_gamma   90.00
#
_symmetry.space_group_name_H-M   'P 1'
#
loop_
_entity.id
_entity.type
_entity.pdbx_description
1 polymer ?
#
loop_
_entity_poly.entity_id
_entity_poly.type
_entity_poly.pdbx_seq_one_letter_code
_entity_poly.pdbx_strand_id
1 'polypeptide(L)'
;MIPSGNTILTTDLNVVTMPSKQHRMDFNRNLILGTCDALEAVKQSIFKILNAERYKYLIYSWDYGIELTDLFGQSPMYVCPEIERRVKEALLQDDRIKNVTDFDFDISKNGVVSVVFTVHTIFGDLNEGMVVNI
;
A
#
# COMPACT_ATOMS: atom_id res chain seq x y z
N MET A 1 -23.63 5.73 -43.48
CA MET A 1 -24.55 5.13 -42.49
C MET A 1 -23.86 5.21 -41.11
N ILE A 2 -24.40 5.97 -40.21
CA ILE A 2 -23.88 6.03 -38.83
C ILE A 2 -24.57 4.91 -38.05
N PRO A 3 -23.85 3.93 -37.50
CA PRO A 3 -24.49 2.93 -36.67
C PRO A 3 -25.12 3.63 -35.46
N SER A 4 -26.42 3.44 -35.26
CA SER A 4 -27.12 3.92 -34.07
C SER A 4 -26.68 3.12 -32.85
N GLY A 5 -25.56 3.53 -32.24
CA GLY A 5 -24.92 2.85 -31.13
C GLY A 5 -25.54 3.14 -29.79
N ASN A 6 -26.86 3.20 -29.68
CA ASN A 6 -27.51 3.43 -28.36
C ASN A 6 -27.53 2.21 -27.44
N THR A 7 -27.07 1.06 -27.91
CA THR A 7 -27.11 -0.19 -27.11
C THR A 7 -25.90 -0.37 -26.20
N ILE A 8 -24.80 0.38 -26.43
CA ILE A 8 -23.56 0.23 -25.64
C ILE A 8 -23.61 1.07 -24.37
N LEU A 9 -24.40 2.17 -24.36
CA LEU A 9 -24.46 3.08 -23.21
C LEU A 9 -25.49 2.67 -22.12
N THR A 10 -26.28 1.63 -22.38
CA THR A 10 -27.27 1.11 -21.42
C THR A 10 -26.77 -0.14 -20.67
N THR A 11 -25.52 -0.54 -20.88
CA THR A 11 -24.94 -1.60 -20.07
C THR A 11 -24.64 -1.03 -18.71
N ASP A 12 -25.42 -1.40 -17.71
CA ASP A 12 -25.13 -1.10 -16.32
C ASP A 12 -23.71 -1.61 -16.00
N LEU A 13 -22.79 -0.67 -15.79
CA LEU A 13 -21.45 -0.98 -15.32
C LEU A 13 -21.54 -1.43 -13.86
N ASN A 14 -21.71 -2.71 -13.66
CA ASN A 14 -21.62 -3.27 -12.33
C ASN A 14 -20.18 -3.19 -11.82
N VAL A 15 -19.96 -2.36 -10.82
CA VAL A 15 -18.69 -2.33 -10.11
C VAL A 15 -18.59 -3.61 -9.29
N VAL A 16 -17.75 -4.54 -9.75
CA VAL A 16 -17.48 -5.79 -9.06
C VAL A 16 -16.23 -5.62 -8.20
N THR A 17 -16.38 -5.85 -6.90
CA THR A 17 -15.22 -5.90 -6.00
C THR A 17 -14.34 -7.10 -6.37
N MET A 18 -13.10 -6.85 -6.66
CA MET A 18 -12.15 -7.91 -7.01
C MET A 18 -11.88 -8.81 -5.80
N PRO A 19 -11.72 -10.14 -6.00
CA PRO A 19 -11.41 -11.05 -4.90
C PRO A 19 -10.05 -10.72 -4.27
N SER A 20 -9.98 -10.84 -2.95
CA SER A 20 -8.75 -10.54 -2.19
C SER A 20 -7.79 -11.73 -2.10
N LYS A 21 -8.22 -12.92 -2.49
CA LYS A 21 -7.43 -14.15 -2.38
C LYS A 21 -6.12 -14.07 -3.17
N GLN A 22 -5.01 -14.38 -2.51
CA GLN A 22 -3.68 -14.37 -3.11
C GLN A 22 -2.80 -15.48 -2.51
N HIS A 23 -1.65 -15.73 -3.12
CA HIS A 23 -0.67 -16.67 -2.59
C HIS A 23 -0.07 -16.13 -1.30
N ARG A 24 0.01 -16.97 -0.27
CA ARG A 24 0.59 -16.62 1.03
C ARG A 24 2.10 -16.60 0.96
N MET A 25 2.71 -15.52 1.42
CA MET A 25 4.14 -15.39 1.64
C MET A 25 4.48 -15.73 3.09
N ASP A 26 5.32 -16.74 3.30
CA ASP A 26 5.84 -17.09 4.62
C ASP A 26 7.24 -16.43 4.79
N PHE A 27 7.30 -15.35 5.56
CA PHE A 27 8.53 -14.60 5.77
C PHE A 27 9.54 -15.32 6.66
N ASN A 28 9.07 -16.24 7.52
CA ASN A 28 9.96 -17.01 8.40
C ASN A 28 10.72 -18.08 7.63
N ARG A 29 10.07 -18.68 6.64
CA ARG A 29 10.63 -19.75 5.81
C ARG A 29 11.13 -19.29 4.45
N ASN A 30 10.93 -18.01 4.10
CA ASN A 30 11.26 -17.43 2.80
C ASN A 30 10.69 -18.23 1.61
N LEU A 31 9.43 -18.63 1.72
CA LEU A 31 8.76 -19.38 0.66
C LEU A 31 7.31 -18.93 0.49
N ILE A 32 6.74 -19.27 -0.65
CA ILE A 32 5.32 -19.06 -0.95
C ILE A 32 4.61 -20.39 -0.85
N LEU A 33 3.67 -20.51 0.08
CA LEU A 33 2.94 -21.74 0.35
C LEU A 33 1.49 -21.46 0.71
N GLY A 34 0.58 -22.09 -0.02
CA GLY A 34 -0.84 -21.93 0.20
C GLY A 34 -1.38 -20.58 -0.26
N THR A 35 -2.53 -20.20 0.27
CA THR A 35 -3.25 -18.97 -0.07
C THR A 35 -3.69 -18.24 1.19
N CYS A 36 -3.89 -16.92 1.08
CA CYS A 36 -4.48 -16.09 2.13
C CYS A 36 -5.60 -15.23 1.53
N ASP A 37 -6.51 -14.79 2.36
CA ASP A 37 -7.66 -13.99 1.95
C ASP A 37 -8.03 -12.97 3.03
N ALA A 38 -8.96 -12.08 2.71
CA ALA A 38 -9.49 -11.06 3.61
C ALA A 38 -8.38 -10.22 4.28
N LEU A 39 -8.41 -10.12 5.60
CA LEU A 39 -7.49 -9.27 6.37
C LEU A 39 -6.02 -9.65 6.19
N GLU A 40 -5.71 -10.94 6.14
CA GLU A 40 -4.35 -11.42 5.93
C GLU A 40 -3.83 -11.07 4.54
N ALA A 41 -4.68 -11.14 3.53
CA ALA A 41 -4.34 -10.74 2.16
C ALA A 41 -4.07 -9.22 2.07
N VAL A 42 -4.86 -8.40 2.75
CA VAL A 42 -4.62 -6.95 2.81
C VAL A 42 -3.30 -6.63 3.52
N LYS A 43 -3.02 -7.30 4.64
CA LYS A 43 -1.75 -7.16 5.36
C LYS A 43 -0.55 -7.46 4.45
N GLN A 44 -0.60 -8.55 3.71
CA GLN A 44 0.44 -8.92 2.75
C GLN A 44 0.57 -7.90 1.60
N SER A 45 -0.54 -7.34 1.12
CA SER A 45 -0.55 -6.29 0.10
C SER A 45 0.10 -5.01 0.61
N ILE A 46 -0.17 -4.60 1.85
CA ILE A 46 0.48 -3.45 2.50
C ILE A 46 2.00 -3.65 2.53
N PHE A 47 2.46 -4.82 2.94
CA PHE A 47 3.88 -5.14 2.93
C PHE A 47 4.51 -4.99 1.54
N LYS A 48 3.86 -5.50 0.51
CA LYS A 48 4.35 -5.38 -0.87
C LYS A 48 4.41 -3.94 -1.36
N ILE A 49 3.37 -3.14 -1.08
CA ILE A 49 3.31 -1.73 -1.49
C ILE A 49 4.42 -0.93 -0.83
N LEU A 50 4.63 -1.11 0.47
CA LEU A 50 5.63 -0.36 1.24
C LEU A 50 7.08 -0.77 0.94
N ASN A 51 7.30 -1.97 0.38
CA ASN A 51 8.61 -2.44 -0.03
C ASN A 51 8.91 -2.26 -1.53
N ALA A 52 7.99 -1.67 -2.28
CA ALA A 52 8.18 -1.36 -3.70
C ALA A 52 8.40 0.15 -3.88
N GLU A 53 9.55 0.54 -4.40
CA GLU A 53 9.81 1.93 -4.79
C GLU A 53 8.98 2.28 -6.03
N ARG A 54 8.22 3.39 -5.97
CA ARG A 54 7.35 3.85 -7.06
C ARG A 54 8.20 4.22 -8.29
N TYR A 55 7.70 3.93 -9.47
CA TYR A 55 8.33 4.16 -10.78
C TYR A 55 9.59 3.31 -11.08
N LYS A 56 10.07 2.53 -10.14
CA LYS A 56 11.29 1.74 -10.33
C LYS A 56 11.06 0.49 -11.19
N TYR A 57 9.89 -0.12 -11.08
CA TYR A 57 9.58 -1.39 -11.72
C TYR A 57 8.51 -1.22 -12.80
N LEU A 58 8.84 -1.62 -14.04
CA LEU A 58 7.94 -1.47 -15.19
C LEU A 58 6.68 -2.35 -15.14
N ILE A 59 6.70 -3.41 -14.33
CA ILE A 59 5.54 -4.31 -14.18
C ILE A 59 4.41 -3.71 -13.35
N TYR A 60 4.69 -2.67 -12.57
CA TYR A 60 3.70 -2.00 -11.74
C TYR A 60 3.14 -0.76 -12.44
N SER A 61 1.89 -0.42 -12.11
CA SER A 61 1.28 0.83 -12.54
C SER A 61 2.03 2.03 -11.92
N TRP A 62 1.85 3.19 -12.51
CA TRP A 62 2.50 4.43 -12.08
C TRP A 62 2.14 4.88 -10.65
N ASP A 63 1.02 4.40 -10.11
CA ASP A 63 0.50 4.71 -8.79
C ASP A 63 0.86 3.66 -7.72
N TYR A 64 1.54 2.57 -8.11
CA TYR A 64 1.91 1.50 -7.20
C TYR A 64 3.24 1.75 -6.51
N GLY A 65 3.29 1.50 -5.19
CA GLY A 65 4.49 1.63 -4.37
C GLY A 65 4.59 2.98 -3.65
N ILE A 66 5.69 3.19 -2.98
CA ILE A 66 5.98 4.39 -2.18
C ILE A 66 7.32 5.00 -2.61
N GLU A 67 7.41 6.32 -2.63
CA GLU A 67 8.65 7.04 -2.92
C GLU A 67 9.39 7.34 -1.61
N LEU A 68 10.55 6.74 -1.40
CA LEU A 68 11.37 6.95 -0.21
C LEU A 68 12.78 7.41 -0.53
N THR A 69 13.25 7.18 -1.75
CA THR A 69 14.66 7.40 -2.13
C THR A 69 15.12 8.85 -1.95
N ASP A 70 14.26 9.83 -2.21
CA ASP A 70 14.58 11.25 -2.07
C ASP A 70 14.56 11.77 -0.61
N LEU A 71 14.10 10.94 0.32
CA LEU A 71 14.13 11.26 1.76
C LEU A 71 15.47 10.94 2.42
N PHE A 72 16.32 10.17 1.76
CA PHE A 72 17.64 9.85 2.29
C PHE A 72 18.51 11.09 2.43
N GLY A 73 19.12 11.27 3.61
CA GLY A 73 19.96 12.43 3.93
C GLY A 73 19.20 13.68 4.33
N GLN A 74 17.88 13.62 4.46
CA GLN A 74 17.04 14.74 4.88
C GLN A 74 16.89 14.81 6.42
N SER A 75 16.50 15.98 6.91
CA SER A 75 16.25 16.18 8.32
C SER A 75 15.02 15.39 8.82
N PRO A 76 15.07 14.75 10.00
CA PRO A 76 13.91 14.03 10.56
C PRO A 76 12.65 14.88 10.68
N MET A 77 12.77 16.17 10.96
CA MET A 77 11.63 17.10 11.01
C MET A 77 10.88 17.22 9.66
N TYR A 78 11.60 17.08 8.58
CA TYR A 78 11.02 17.05 7.23
C TYR A 78 10.52 15.65 6.86
N VAL A 79 11.28 14.62 7.20
CA VAL A 79 11.03 13.24 6.79
C VAL A 79 9.76 12.66 7.43
N CYS A 80 9.51 12.89 8.72
CA CYS A 80 8.37 12.29 9.41
C CYS A 80 7.00 12.70 8.80
N PRO A 81 6.69 13.98 8.58
CA PRO A 81 5.45 14.37 7.92
C PRO A 81 5.35 13.87 6.47
N GLU A 82 6.49 13.82 5.77
CA GLU A 82 6.52 13.30 4.40
C GLU A 82 6.26 11.79 4.34
N ILE A 83 6.81 11.01 5.26
CA ILE A 83 6.51 9.58 5.37
C ILE A 83 5.01 9.37 5.60
N GLU A 84 4.42 10.10 6.54
CA GLU A 84 2.98 10.01 6.81
C GLU A 84 2.15 10.27 5.54
N ARG A 85 2.45 11.36 4.85
CA ARG A 85 1.75 11.72 3.61
C ARG A 85 1.91 10.63 2.53
N ARG A 86 3.13 10.13 2.32
CA ARG A 86 3.44 9.14 1.28
C ARG A 86 2.89 7.77 1.59
N VAL A 87 2.90 7.35 2.85
CA VAL A 87 2.26 6.09 3.27
C VAL A 87 0.75 6.15 3.04
N LYS A 88 0.10 7.24 3.42
CA LYS A 88 -1.33 7.45 3.14
C LYS A 88 -1.62 7.39 1.64
N GLU A 89 -0.86 8.13 0.84
CA GLU A 89 -1.02 8.16 -0.62
C GLU A 89 -0.83 6.78 -1.25
N ALA A 90 0.20 6.05 -0.85
CA ALA A 90 0.50 4.72 -1.39
C ALA A 90 -0.56 3.68 -1.02
N LEU A 91 -1.01 3.66 0.23
CA LEU A 91 -1.97 2.66 0.71
C LEU A 91 -3.40 2.94 0.27
N LEU A 92 -3.80 4.20 0.16
CA LEU A 92 -5.16 4.57 -0.28
C LEU A 92 -5.44 4.26 -1.75
N GLN A 93 -4.46 3.86 -2.54
CA GLN A 93 -4.66 3.32 -3.88
C GLN A 93 -5.33 1.94 -3.86
N ASP A 94 -5.25 1.21 -2.76
CA ASP A 94 -5.96 -0.06 -2.60
C ASP A 94 -7.40 0.21 -2.12
N ASP A 95 -8.37 -0.26 -2.88
CA ASP A 95 -9.81 -0.06 -2.61
C ASP A 95 -10.30 -0.74 -1.32
N ARG A 96 -9.55 -1.68 -0.79
CA ARG A 96 -9.83 -2.35 0.49
C ARG A 96 -9.41 -1.54 1.70
N ILE A 97 -8.57 -0.52 1.53
CA ILE A 97 -8.08 0.36 2.60
C ILE A 97 -8.91 1.64 2.62
N LYS A 98 -9.53 1.91 3.76
CA LYS A 98 -10.38 3.08 3.96
C LYS A 98 -9.62 4.30 4.43
N ASN A 99 -8.71 4.10 5.37
CA ASN A 99 -7.93 5.18 5.97
C ASN A 99 -6.67 4.63 6.65
N VAL A 100 -5.73 5.53 6.95
CA VAL A 100 -4.51 5.24 7.72
C VAL A 100 -4.34 6.33 8.76
N THR A 101 -4.21 5.94 10.03
CA THR A 101 -4.17 6.84 11.18
C THR A 101 -3.13 6.42 12.21
N ASP A 102 -3.04 7.18 13.31
CA ASP A 102 -2.24 6.84 14.49
C ASP A 102 -0.76 6.61 14.18
N PHE A 103 -0.17 7.52 13.39
CA PHE A 103 1.26 7.49 13.10
C PHE A 103 2.07 7.82 14.34
N ASP A 104 2.96 6.91 14.70
CA ASP A 104 3.95 7.09 15.77
C ASP A 104 5.35 6.88 15.21
N PHE A 105 6.24 7.85 15.47
CA PHE A 105 7.59 7.89 14.92
C PHE A 105 8.62 7.75 16.01
N ASP A 106 9.51 6.78 15.88
CA ASP A 106 10.71 6.64 16.73
C ASP A 106 11.97 6.90 15.88
N ILE A 107 12.71 7.92 16.28
CA ILE A 107 13.88 8.40 15.55
C ILE A 107 15.14 7.97 16.29
N SER A 108 15.90 7.07 15.72
CA SER A 108 17.20 6.64 16.22
C SER A 108 18.30 7.65 15.91
N LYS A 109 19.32 7.69 16.76
CA LYS A 109 20.52 8.53 16.56
C LYS A 109 21.31 8.19 15.29
N ASN A 110 21.08 7.03 14.70
CA ASN A 110 21.79 6.53 13.52
C ASN A 110 21.08 6.87 12.20
N GLY A 111 20.09 7.75 12.22
CA GLY A 111 19.33 8.09 11.01
C GLY A 111 18.31 7.02 10.62
N VAL A 112 17.88 6.19 11.54
CA VAL A 112 16.82 5.22 11.35
C VAL A 112 15.51 5.76 11.89
N VAL A 113 14.48 5.82 11.07
CA VAL A 113 13.14 6.22 11.47
C VAL A 113 12.25 4.98 11.44
N SER A 114 11.76 4.57 12.60
CA SER A 114 10.74 3.54 12.72
C SER A 114 9.37 4.21 12.81
N VAL A 115 8.43 3.77 12.01
CA VAL A 115 7.07 4.28 12.03
C VAL A 115 6.08 3.15 12.24
N VAL A 116 5.12 3.35 13.12
CA VAL A 116 3.98 2.46 13.34
C VAL A 116 2.70 3.24 13.04
N PHE A 117 1.76 2.59 12.44
CA PHE A 117 0.48 3.19 12.08
C PHE A 117 -0.65 2.16 12.06
N THR A 118 -1.88 2.65 12.13
CA THR A 118 -3.10 1.84 12.05
C THR A 118 -3.72 1.98 10.67
N VAL A 119 -3.98 0.85 10.03
CA VAL A 119 -4.65 0.78 8.73
C VAL A 119 -6.09 0.31 8.93
N HIS A 120 -7.05 1.13 8.53
CA HIS A 120 -8.47 0.80 8.56
C HIS A 120 -8.89 0.19 7.23
N THR A 121 -9.29 -1.08 7.26
CA THR A 121 -9.68 -1.82 6.06
C THR A 121 -11.17 -2.20 6.10
N ILE A 122 -11.70 -2.66 4.98
CA ILE A 122 -13.06 -3.20 4.91
C ILE A 122 -13.25 -4.48 5.73
N PHE A 123 -12.15 -5.16 6.11
CA PHE A 123 -12.14 -6.39 6.90
C PHE A 123 -11.82 -6.17 8.39
N GLY A 124 -11.46 -4.96 8.78
CA GLY A 124 -11.05 -4.60 10.14
C GLY A 124 -9.78 -3.77 10.17
N ASP A 125 -9.27 -3.48 11.36
CA ASP A 125 -8.10 -2.66 11.59
C ASP A 125 -6.84 -3.50 11.73
N LEU A 126 -5.72 -2.97 11.21
CA LEU A 126 -4.39 -3.55 11.28
C LEU A 126 -3.40 -2.55 11.84
N ASN A 127 -2.53 -2.99 12.75
CA ASN A 127 -1.35 -2.23 13.14
C ASN A 127 -0.15 -2.72 12.32
N GLU A 128 0.44 -1.80 11.59
CA GLU A 128 1.59 -2.09 10.74
C GLU A 128 2.73 -1.11 11.03
N GLY A 129 3.93 -1.49 10.67
CA GLY A 129 5.10 -0.66 10.85
C GLY A 129 6.09 -0.81 9.71
N MET A 130 6.91 0.20 9.56
CA MET A 130 8.03 0.18 8.61
C MET A 130 9.25 0.87 9.21
N VAL A 131 10.41 0.56 8.67
CA VAL A 131 11.69 1.18 9.05
C VAL A 131 12.29 1.84 7.82
N VAL A 132 12.64 3.11 7.95
CA VAL A 132 13.26 3.91 6.89
C VAL A 132 14.62 4.40 7.36
N ASN A 133 15.64 4.16 6.59
CA ASN A 133 16.98 4.72 6.81
C ASN A 133 17.07 6.07 6.09
N ILE A 134 17.44 7.11 6.81
CA ILE A 134 17.58 8.48 6.27
C ILE A 134 19.01 9.00 6.40
#